data_e3dc46e4afc27803efcfb7fc841158ec
#
_entry.id   e3dc46e4afc27803efcfb7fc841158ec
#
_cell.length_a   1.000
_cell.length_b   1.000
_cell.length_c   1.000
_cell.angle_alpha   90.00
_cell.angle_beta   90.00
_cell.angle_gamma   90.00
#
_symmetry.space_group_name_H-M   'P 1'
#
loop_
_entity.id
_entity.type
_entity.pdbx_description
1 polymer ?
#
loop_
_entity_poly.entity_id
_entity_poly.type
_entity_poly.pdbx_seq_one_letter_code
_entity_poly.pdbx_strand_id
1 'polypeptide(L)'
;EGECLGNQFLANIRETDAMCEVVRYFSDPNVMREVGRTADFVDPAGDADTIMTELILADIQTLEKQIPKLEKEARRDKELAPKLAVAKRLVDWLNEGNRAATMDMTDDERAAARELFLLTLKPIIYVANVDEDALGEDLAPIDGIKPIPVCAKIEAELSELDAEEAAEYLKDLGIEASGLDVLARVAYSTLGLQSYFTAGEMEVKAWTIPVGAKAPQAAGVIHSDFERGFIKAEVASYDDYVTLGGEAGCKAAGKLRMEGKDYVVEDGDVMHFRFNV
;
A
#
# COMPACT_ATOMS: atom_id res chain seq x y z
N GLU A 1 4.35 -12.44 -30.07
CA GLU A 1 3.92 -13.22 -28.88
C GLU A 1 4.38 -12.41 -27.68
N GLY A 2 3.46 -11.62 -27.11
CA GLY A 2 3.75 -10.78 -25.95
C GLY A 2 4.09 -11.65 -24.74
N GLU A 3 4.90 -11.12 -23.84
CA GLU A 3 5.18 -11.73 -22.55
C GLU A 3 3.89 -11.76 -21.74
N CYS A 4 3.15 -12.87 -21.87
CA CYS A 4 1.95 -13.10 -21.08
C CYS A 4 2.38 -13.25 -19.61
N LEU A 5 1.97 -12.34 -18.75
CA LEU A 5 2.12 -12.49 -17.29
C LEU A 5 1.53 -13.85 -16.90
N GLY A 6 2.36 -14.72 -16.35
CA GLY A 6 1.94 -16.08 -16.04
C GLY A 6 0.70 -16.11 -15.12
N ASN A 7 -0.25 -17.00 -15.38
CA ASN A 7 -1.49 -17.11 -14.61
C ASN A 7 -1.25 -17.22 -13.08
N GLN A 8 -0.17 -17.86 -12.67
CA GLN A 8 0.22 -17.97 -11.26
C GLN A 8 0.63 -16.62 -10.68
N PHE A 9 1.34 -15.80 -11.44
CA PHE A 9 1.73 -14.44 -11.03
C PHE A 9 0.51 -13.54 -10.86
N LEU A 10 -0.42 -13.56 -11.81
CA LEU A 10 -1.68 -12.82 -11.72
C LEU A 10 -2.53 -13.27 -10.53
N ALA A 11 -2.54 -14.58 -10.22
CA ALA A 11 -3.22 -15.10 -9.03
C ALA A 11 -2.63 -14.52 -7.74
N ASN A 12 -1.30 -14.48 -7.62
CA ASN A 12 -0.63 -13.90 -6.46
C ASN A 12 -0.95 -12.40 -6.30
N ILE A 13 -0.96 -11.63 -7.40
CA ILE A 13 -1.34 -10.21 -7.34
C ILE A 13 -2.80 -10.05 -6.88
N ARG A 14 -3.71 -10.95 -7.23
CA ARG A 14 -5.12 -10.89 -6.77
C ARG A 14 -5.26 -10.96 -5.25
N GLU A 15 -4.35 -11.61 -4.57
CA GLU A 15 -4.36 -11.77 -3.10
C GLU A 15 -3.79 -10.55 -2.35
N THR A 16 -3.10 -9.63 -3.04
CA THR A 16 -2.53 -8.41 -2.41
C THR A 16 -3.55 -7.28 -2.36
N ASP A 17 -3.33 -6.28 -1.49
CA ASP A 17 -4.19 -5.11 -1.34
C ASP A 17 -3.77 -3.92 -2.22
N ALA A 18 -2.51 -3.89 -2.67
CA ALA A 18 -1.96 -2.90 -3.59
C ALA A 18 -0.92 -3.53 -4.50
N MET A 19 -0.56 -2.83 -5.57
CA MET A 19 0.52 -3.22 -6.48
C MET A 19 1.66 -2.20 -6.39
N CYS A 20 2.89 -2.70 -6.46
CA CYS A 20 4.08 -1.89 -6.63
C CYS A 20 4.73 -2.28 -7.94
N GLU A 21 4.78 -1.37 -8.90
CA GLU A 21 5.42 -1.56 -10.19
C GLU A 21 6.77 -0.86 -10.21
N VAL A 22 7.83 -1.64 -10.40
CA VAL A 22 9.20 -1.13 -10.51
C VAL A 22 9.52 -0.91 -11.98
N VAL A 23 9.66 0.35 -12.37
CA VAL A 23 9.88 0.77 -13.75
C VAL A 23 11.33 1.20 -13.95
N ARG A 24 11.92 0.79 -15.06
CA ARG A 24 13.30 1.11 -15.38
C ARG A 24 13.44 2.55 -15.87
N TYR A 25 14.25 3.33 -15.17
CA TYR A 25 14.65 4.70 -15.54
C TYR A 25 16.17 4.82 -15.76
N PHE A 26 16.94 3.79 -15.44
CA PHE A 26 18.40 3.77 -15.59
C PHE A 26 18.83 3.27 -16.98
N SER A 27 20.01 3.70 -17.42
CA SER A 27 20.64 3.26 -18.67
C SER A 27 21.80 2.31 -18.37
N ASP A 28 21.72 1.05 -18.81
CA ASP A 28 22.79 0.07 -18.73
C ASP A 28 22.82 -0.76 -20.03
N PRO A 29 23.92 -0.68 -20.81
CA PRO A 29 24.06 -1.42 -22.07
C PRO A 29 24.07 -2.95 -21.88
N ASN A 30 24.34 -3.44 -20.66
CA ASN A 30 24.33 -4.87 -20.35
C ASN A 30 22.93 -5.42 -20.01
N VAL A 31 21.96 -4.54 -19.70
CA VAL A 31 20.58 -4.92 -19.44
C VAL A 31 19.80 -4.89 -20.74
N MET A 32 19.69 -6.06 -21.37
CA MET A 32 18.99 -6.21 -22.64
C MET A 32 17.48 -5.99 -22.48
N ARG A 33 16.90 -5.27 -23.39
CA ARG A 33 15.46 -5.18 -23.63
C ARG A 33 15.06 -6.20 -24.71
N GLU A 34 13.75 -6.46 -24.80
CA GLU A 34 13.14 -7.34 -25.80
C GLU A 34 13.70 -7.15 -27.21
N VAL A 35 13.68 -8.22 -28.00
CA VAL A 35 14.21 -8.29 -29.36
C VAL A 35 13.73 -7.12 -30.24
N GLY A 36 14.68 -6.28 -30.66
CA GLY A 36 14.44 -5.20 -31.64
C GLY A 36 14.57 -3.77 -31.10
N ARG A 37 14.81 -3.56 -29.78
CA ARG A 37 15.14 -2.24 -29.23
C ARG A 37 16.59 -2.19 -28.74
N THR A 38 17.25 -1.05 -28.96
CA THR A 38 18.62 -0.87 -28.47
C THR A 38 18.67 -0.84 -26.96
N ALA A 39 19.73 -1.37 -26.36
CA ALA A 39 19.91 -1.42 -24.90
C ALA A 39 19.81 -0.04 -24.21
N ASP A 40 20.14 1.02 -24.93
CA ASP A 40 20.16 2.40 -24.44
C ASP A 40 18.79 3.10 -24.47
N PHE A 41 17.74 2.46 -25.04
CA PHE A 41 16.42 3.06 -25.11
C PHE A 41 15.65 2.80 -23.81
N VAL A 42 15.38 3.85 -23.05
CA VAL A 42 14.60 3.84 -21.79
C VAL A 42 13.25 4.50 -22.07
N ASP A 43 12.16 3.78 -21.85
CA ASP A 43 10.78 4.25 -22.07
C ASP A 43 9.88 3.81 -20.89
N PRO A 44 10.00 4.50 -19.75
CA PRO A 44 9.29 4.11 -18.54
C PRO A 44 7.76 4.10 -18.71
N ALA A 45 7.24 5.10 -19.41
CA ALA A 45 5.80 5.19 -19.67
C ALA A 45 5.29 4.05 -20.54
N GLY A 46 6.00 3.71 -21.63
CA GLY A 46 5.62 2.60 -22.50
C GLY A 46 5.76 1.23 -21.83
N ASP A 47 6.73 1.07 -20.91
CA ASP A 47 6.87 -0.18 -20.14
C ASP A 47 5.72 -0.35 -19.18
N ALA A 48 5.36 0.71 -18.43
CA ALA A 48 4.23 0.71 -17.50
C ALA A 48 2.89 0.50 -18.25
N ASP A 49 2.68 1.14 -19.40
CA ASP A 49 1.49 0.97 -20.24
C ASP A 49 1.34 -0.48 -20.75
N THR A 50 2.46 -1.12 -21.10
CA THR A 50 2.46 -2.52 -21.52
C THR A 50 1.96 -3.44 -20.41
N ILE A 51 2.47 -3.29 -19.18
CA ILE A 51 2.04 -4.08 -18.02
C ILE A 51 0.58 -3.77 -17.68
N MET A 52 0.18 -2.50 -17.70
CA MET A 52 -1.19 -2.10 -17.43
C MET A 52 -2.17 -2.71 -18.44
N THR A 53 -1.82 -2.73 -19.70
CA THR A 53 -2.63 -3.36 -20.75
C THR A 53 -2.85 -4.86 -20.48
N GLU A 54 -1.82 -5.59 -20.09
CA GLU A 54 -1.93 -7.00 -19.71
C GLU A 54 -2.86 -7.21 -18.49
N LEU A 55 -2.78 -6.33 -17.49
CA LEU A 55 -3.67 -6.37 -16.32
C LEU A 55 -5.13 -6.08 -16.69
N ILE A 56 -5.37 -5.12 -17.56
CA ILE A 56 -6.70 -4.79 -18.09
C ILE A 56 -7.28 -5.99 -18.84
N LEU A 57 -6.52 -6.60 -19.72
CA LEU A 57 -6.96 -7.79 -20.47
C LEU A 57 -7.29 -8.97 -19.56
N ALA A 58 -6.50 -9.18 -18.49
CA ALA A 58 -6.79 -10.20 -17.48
C ALA A 58 -8.08 -9.92 -16.69
N ASP A 59 -8.39 -8.66 -16.43
CA ASP A 59 -9.63 -8.25 -15.76
C ASP A 59 -10.85 -8.41 -16.67
N ILE A 60 -10.74 -8.05 -17.96
CA ILE A 60 -11.80 -8.30 -18.95
C ILE A 60 -12.13 -9.79 -19.01
N GLN A 61 -11.12 -10.66 -19.12
CA GLN A 61 -11.33 -12.11 -19.14
C GLN A 61 -12.00 -12.63 -17.86
N THR A 62 -11.68 -12.00 -16.72
CA THR A 62 -12.30 -12.35 -15.43
C THR A 62 -13.77 -11.99 -15.42
N LEU A 63 -14.12 -10.79 -15.85
CA LEU A 63 -15.51 -10.30 -15.92
C LEU A 63 -16.34 -11.08 -16.93
N GLU A 64 -15.79 -11.41 -18.11
CA GLU A 64 -16.45 -12.23 -19.12
C GLU A 64 -16.86 -13.62 -18.60
N LYS A 65 -16.07 -14.18 -17.68
CA LYS A 65 -16.39 -15.45 -17.00
C LYS A 65 -17.39 -15.28 -15.85
N GLN A 66 -17.35 -14.15 -15.14
CA GLN A 66 -18.20 -13.89 -13.97
C GLN A 66 -19.60 -13.42 -14.36
N ILE A 67 -19.74 -12.53 -15.36
CA ILE A 67 -21.02 -11.91 -15.75
C ILE A 67 -22.11 -12.94 -16.06
N PRO A 68 -21.90 -14.00 -16.87
CA PRO A 68 -22.94 -14.98 -17.14
C PRO A 68 -23.45 -15.72 -15.89
N LYS A 69 -22.59 -15.89 -14.87
CA LYS A 69 -22.96 -16.48 -13.58
C LYS A 69 -23.78 -15.49 -12.77
N LEU A 70 -23.31 -14.25 -12.64
CA LEU A 70 -24.00 -13.17 -11.97
C LEU A 70 -25.39 -12.91 -12.56
N GLU A 71 -25.56 -12.99 -13.88
CA GLU A 71 -26.86 -12.84 -14.54
C GLU A 71 -27.86 -13.93 -14.15
N LYS A 72 -27.40 -15.18 -13.99
CA LYS A 72 -28.25 -16.28 -13.54
C LYS A 72 -28.63 -16.14 -12.05
N GLU A 73 -27.69 -15.71 -11.23
CA GLU A 73 -27.86 -15.51 -9.80
C GLU A 73 -28.76 -14.31 -9.52
N ALA A 74 -28.56 -13.17 -10.18
CA ALA A 74 -29.36 -11.95 -10.05
C ALA A 74 -30.83 -12.12 -10.44
N ARG A 75 -31.16 -13.14 -11.26
CA ARG A 75 -32.57 -13.50 -11.53
C ARG A 75 -33.29 -14.09 -10.32
N ARG A 76 -32.53 -14.70 -9.40
CA ARG A 76 -33.02 -15.36 -8.20
C ARG A 76 -32.89 -14.46 -6.97
N ASP A 77 -31.81 -13.69 -6.95
CA ASP A 77 -31.45 -12.77 -5.88
C ASP A 77 -31.25 -11.36 -6.42
N LYS A 78 -32.20 -10.47 -6.10
CA LYS A 78 -32.17 -9.07 -6.55
C LYS A 78 -31.08 -8.25 -5.89
N GLU A 79 -30.51 -8.69 -4.77
CA GLU A 79 -29.42 -8.00 -4.09
C GLU A 79 -28.11 -8.01 -4.91
N LEU A 80 -27.98 -8.97 -5.84
CA LEU A 80 -26.86 -9.04 -6.78
C LEU A 80 -27.00 -8.12 -8.01
N ALA A 81 -28.14 -7.48 -8.23
CA ALA A 81 -28.36 -6.62 -9.39
C ALA A 81 -27.39 -5.42 -9.45
N PRO A 82 -27.06 -4.71 -8.35
CA PRO A 82 -26.06 -3.65 -8.37
C PRO A 82 -24.66 -4.15 -8.79
N LYS A 83 -24.22 -5.30 -8.26
CA LYS A 83 -22.93 -5.92 -8.62
C LYS A 83 -22.87 -6.29 -10.10
N LEU A 84 -23.94 -6.83 -10.65
CA LEU A 84 -24.03 -7.13 -12.08
C LEU A 84 -23.96 -5.86 -12.94
N ALA A 85 -24.66 -4.81 -12.55
CA ALA A 85 -24.64 -3.52 -13.25
C ALA A 85 -23.25 -2.91 -13.29
N VAL A 86 -22.55 -2.90 -12.15
CA VAL A 86 -21.16 -2.42 -12.06
C VAL A 86 -20.23 -3.29 -12.89
N ALA A 87 -20.35 -4.61 -12.83
CA ALA A 87 -19.52 -5.52 -13.62
C ALA A 87 -19.62 -5.24 -15.14
N LYS A 88 -20.82 -4.97 -15.66
CA LYS A 88 -21.02 -4.62 -17.06
C LYS A 88 -20.39 -3.28 -17.44
N ARG A 89 -20.59 -2.25 -16.60
CA ARG A 89 -19.96 -0.93 -16.82
C ARG A 89 -18.42 -1.03 -16.80
N LEU A 90 -17.88 -1.87 -15.92
CA LEU A 90 -16.44 -2.10 -15.82
C LEU A 90 -15.87 -2.77 -17.11
N VAL A 91 -16.60 -3.71 -17.71
CA VAL A 91 -16.17 -4.29 -19.01
C VAL A 91 -16.06 -3.22 -20.07
N ASP A 92 -17.06 -2.36 -20.21
CA ASP A 92 -17.06 -1.28 -21.19
C ASP A 92 -15.89 -0.33 -20.95
N TRP A 93 -15.68 0.08 -19.67
CA TRP A 93 -14.59 0.97 -19.25
C TRP A 93 -13.20 0.39 -19.51
N LEU A 94 -13.01 -0.90 -19.21
CA LEU A 94 -11.75 -1.61 -19.44
C LEU A 94 -11.48 -1.80 -20.95
N ASN A 95 -12.51 -2.04 -21.77
CA ASN A 95 -12.37 -2.14 -23.23
C ASN A 95 -11.94 -0.83 -23.89
N GLU A 96 -12.17 0.31 -23.26
CA GLU A 96 -11.63 1.62 -23.66
C GLU A 96 -10.17 1.82 -23.25
N GLY A 97 -9.55 0.84 -22.61
CA GLY A 97 -8.16 0.90 -22.14
C GLY A 97 -7.98 1.59 -20.79
N ASN A 98 -9.06 1.85 -20.05
CA ASN A 98 -9.01 2.52 -18.76
C ASN A 98 -8.88 1.52 -17.61
N ARG A 99 -8.20 1.89 -16.54
CA ARG A 99 -8.13 1.10 -15.31
C ARG A 99 -9.48 1.09 -14.58
N ALA A 100 -9.85 -0.03 -13.96
CA ALA A 100 -11.08 -0.13 -13.16
C ALA A 100 -11.13 0.92 -12.02
N ALA A 101 -10.00 1.24 -11.40
CA ALA A 101 -9.90 2.22 -10.32
C ALA A 101 -10.25 3.66 -10.74
N THR A 102 -10.15 3.99 -12.04
CA THR A 102 -10.43 5.34 -12.57
C THR A 102 -11.89 5.52 -13.01
N MET A 103 -12.70 4.45 -12.97
CA MET A 103 -14.14 4.57 -13.25
C MET A 103 -14.83 5.35 -12.12
N ASP A 104 -15.69 6.31 -12.50
CA ASP A 104 -16.52 7.01 -11.53
C ASP A 104 -17.59 6.05 -10.95
N MET A 105 -17.53 5.84 -9.64
CA MET A 105 -18.38 4.91 -8.89
C MET A 105 -18.81 5.53 -7.58
N THR A 106 -20.06 5.33 -7.22
CA THR A 106 -20.55 5.59 -5.85
C THR A 106 -19.88 4.64 -4.85
N ASP A 107 -19.99 4.92 -3.55
CA ASP A 107 -19.42 4.06 -2.49
C ASP A 107 -20.01 2.65 -2.52
N ASP A 108 -21.32 2.51 -2.79
CA ASP A 108 -21.98 1.22 -2.91
C ASP A 108 -21.51 0.44 -4.15
N GLU A 109 -21.33 1.12 -5.29
CA GLU A 109 -20.77 0.53 -6.49
C GLU A 109 -19.32 0.10 -6.29
N ARG A 110 -18.53 0.91 -5.59
CA ARG A 110 -17.14 0.59 -5.24
C ARG A 110 -17.05 -0.61 -4.31
N ALA A 111 -17.98 -0.72 -3.34
CA ALA A 111 -18.06 -1.89 -2.47
C ALA A 111 -18.41 -3.16 -3.28
N ALA A 112 -19.38 -3.08 -4.20
CA ALA A 112 -19.73 -4.19 -5.07
C ALA A 112 -18.60 -4.58 -6.04
N ALA A 113 -17.84 -3.60 -6.57
CA ALA A 113 -16.70 -3.83 -7.45
C ALA A 113 -15.53 -4.56 -6.75
N ARG A 114 -15.29 -4.30 -5.46
CA ARG A 114 -14.25 -5.00 -4.68
C ARG A 114 -14.45 -6.51 -4.67
N GLU A 115 -15.69 -6.96 -4.66
CA GLU A 115 -16.02 -8.39 -4.68
C GLU A 115 -15.78 -9.07 -6.06
N LEU A 116 -15.43 -8.32 -7.08
CA LEU A 116 -15.05 -8.86 -8.39
C LEU A 116 -13.57 -9.25 -8.48
N PHE A 117 -12.75 -8.84 -7.49
CA PHE A 117 -11.32 -9.15 -7.38
C PHE A 117 -10.51 -8.75 -8.62
N LEU A 118 -10.79 -7.56 -9.16
CA LEU A 118 -10.08 -7.04 -10.32
C LEU A 118 -8.69 -6.53 -9.93
N LEU A 119 -7.71 -6.76 -10.79
CA LEU A 119 -6.32 -6.32 -10.63
C LEU A 119 -6.23 -4.79 -10.73
N THR A 120 -6.83 -4.22 -11.78
CA THR A 120 -6.75 -2.78 -12.06
C THR A 120 -7.65 -1.91 -11.17
N LEU A 121 -8.42 -2.53 -10.26
CA LEU A 121 -9.14 -1.82 -9.19
C LEU A 121 -8.24 -1.50 -8.00
N LYS A 122 -7.14 -2.22 -7.85
CA LYS A 122 -6.19 -2.04 -6.76
C LYS A 122 -5.41 -0.73 -6.90
N PRO A 123 -5.02 -0.10 -5.78
CA PRO A 123 -4.06 0.99 -5.81
C PRO A 123 -2.73 0.52 -6.42
N ILE A 124 -2.08 1.41 -7.17
CA ILE A 124 -0.76 1.15 -7.74
C ILE A 124 0.23 2.21 -7.25
N ILE A 125 1.45 1.78 -6.96
CA ILE A 125 2.60 2.62 -6.63
C ILE A 125 3.63 2.36 -7.71
N TYR A 126 4.08 3.41 -8.40
CA TYR A 126 5.19 3.32 -9.33
C TYR A 126 6.50 3.63 -8.61
N VAL A 127 7.48 2.75 -8.77
CA VAL A 127 8.86 2.95 -8.32
C VAL A 127 9.73 3.13 -9.55
N ALA A 128 10.34 4.29 -9.67
CA ALA A 128 11.32 4.57 -10.70
C ALA A 128 12.70 4.10 -10.24
N ASN A 129 13.20 2.99 -10.80
CA ASN A 129 14.57 2.57 -10.56
C ASN A 129 15.50 3.43 -11.40
N VAL A 130 16.16 4.40 -10.76
CA VAL A 130 16.99 5.44 -11.38
C VAL A 130 18.47 5.19 -11.16
N ASP A 131 19.31 5.86 -11.94
CA ASP A 131 20.75 5.99 -11.66
C ASP A 131 20.97 6.90 -10.43
N GLU A 132 22.13 6.79 -9.80
CA GLU A 132 22.48 7.52 -8.57
C GLU A 132 22.40 9.05 -8.74
N ASP A 133 22.85 9.56 -9.86
CA ASP A 133 22.84 10.99 -10.20
C ASP A 133 21.44 11.53 -10.52
N ALA A 134 20.47 10.67 -10.79
CA ALA A 134 19.07 11.05 -11.09
C ALA A 134 18.13 11.02 -9.87
N LEU A 135 18.60 10.69 -8.67
CA LEU A 135 17.76 10.57 -7.45
C LEU A 135 17.03 11.88 -7.05
N GLY A 136 17.55 13.03 -7.42
CA GLY A 136 16.94 14.34 -7.13
C GLY A 136 16.07 14.89 -8.25
N GLU A 137 15.90 14.18 -9.35
CA GLU A 137 15.16 14.67 -10.51
C GLU A 137 13.64 14.63 -10.30
N ASP A 138 12.95 15.62 -10.89
CA ASP A 138 11.50 15.65 -10.91
C ASP A 138 10.97 14.79 -12.05
N LEU A 139 10.58 13.57 -11.73
CA LEU A 139 10.12 12.57 -12.70
C LEU A 139 8.70 12.87 -13.18
N ALA A 140 8.45 12.69 -14.47
CA ALA A 140 7.12 12.81 -15.04
C ALA A 140 6.17 11.74 -14.45
N PRO A 141 4.89 12.09 -14.20
CA PRO A 141 3.90 11.11 -13.74
C PRO A 141 3.66 10.01 -14.77
N ILE A 142 3.49 8.78 -14.30
CA ILE A 142 2.99 7.66 -15.07
C ILE A 142 1.50 7.50 -14.73
N ASP A 143 0.64 7.54 -15.72
CA ASP A 143 -0.83 7.44 -15.54
C ASP A 143 -1.37 8.41 -14.45
N GLY A 144 -0.81 9.63 -14.41
CA GLY A 144 -1.17 10.65 -13.43
C GLY A 144 -0.62 10.42 -12.01
N ILE A 145 0.15 9.36 -11.78
CA ILE A 145 0.76 9.01 -10.49
C ILE A 145 2.24 9.35 -10.52
N LYS A 146 2.72 10.15 -9.55
CA LYS A 146 4.15 10.48 -9.44
C LYS A 146 4.93 9.26 -8.96
N PRO A 147 5.92 8.77 -9.72
CA PRO A 147 6.73 7.63 -9.31
C PRO A 147 7.70 8.02 -8.17
N ILE A 148 8.04 7.04 -7.33
CA ILE A 148 9.01 7.18 -6.25
C ILE A 148 10.39 6.87 -6.83
N PRO A 149 11.36 7.80 -6.86
CA PRO A 149 12.71 7.52 -7.30
C PRO A 149 13.42 6.63 -6.27
N VAL A 150 13.99 5.54 -6.73
CA VAL A 150 14.77 4.59 -5.92
C VAL A 150 15.99 4.19 -6.75
N CYS A 151 17.18 4.28 -6.18
CA CYS A 151 18.37 3.70 -6.78
C CYS A 151 18.65 2.34 -6.13
N ALA A 152 18.34 1.26 -6.84
CA ALA A 152 18.51 -0.09 -6.30
C ALA A 152 19.95 -0.41 -5.88
N LYS A 153 20.96 0.24 -6.50
CA LYS A 153 22.37 0.10 -6.13
C LYS A 153 22.63 0.70 -4.74
N ILE A 154 22.16 1.92 -4.50
CA ILE A 154 22.29 2.58 -3.18
C ILE A 154 21.53 1.79 -2.10
N GLU A 155 20.31 1.32 -2.38
CA GLU A 155 19.57 0.50 -1.42
C GLU A 155 20.30 -0.80 -1.05
N ALA A 156 20.97 -1.42 -2.02
CA ALA A 156 21.80 -2.59 -1.76
C ALA A 156 23.01 -2.25 -0.88
N GLU A 157 23.69 -1.14 -1.14
CA GLU A 157 24.82 -0.67 -0.32
C GLU A 157 24.36 -0.33 1.11
N LEU A 158 23.24 0.39 1.27
CA LEU A 158 22.67 0.72 2.57
C LEU A 158 22.30 -0.52 3.40
N SER A 159 21.88 -1.61 2.74
CA SER A 159 21.50 -2.86 3.44
C SER A 159 22.69 -3.58 4.09
N GLU A 160 23.91 -3.25 3.70
CA GLU A 160 25.16 -3.81 4.25
C GLU A 160 25.74 -2.98 5.40
N LEU A 161 25.22 -1.76 5.63
CA LEU A 161 25.67 -0.81 6.64
C LEU A 161 24.87 -0.93 7.93
N ASP A 162 25.47 -0.53 9.05
CA ASP A 162 24.70 -0.32 10.27
C ASP A 162 23.92 1.03 10.21
N ALA A 163 23.06 1.26 11.20
CA ALA A 163 22.16 2.42 11.17
C ALA A 163 22.90 3.79 11.22
N GLU A 164 24.06 3.85 11.88
CA GLU A 164 24.86 5.10 11.97
C GLU A 164 25.60 5.34 10.66
N GLU A 165 26.21 4.31 10.10
CA GLU A 165 26.89 4.36 8.80
C GLU A 165 25.92 4.68 7.66
N ALA A 166 24.74 4.06 7.65
CA ALA A 166 23.68 4.32 6.67
C ALA A 166 23.19 5.79 6.73
N ALA A 167 23.02 6.34 7.93
CA ALA A 167 22.62 7.74 8.10
C ALA A 167 23.71 8.72 7.61
N GLU A 168 25.00 8.43 7.85
CA GLU A 168 26.11 9.23 7.35
C GLU A 168 26.19 9.15 5.82
N TYR A 169 26.03 7.96 5.25
CA TYR A 169 26.06 7.75 3.80
C TYR A 169 24.92 8.51 3.09
N LEU A 170 23.70 8.43 3.58
CA LEU A 170 22.57 9.20 3.04
C LEU A 170 22.82 10.71 3.12
N LYS A 171 23.38 11.18 4.23
CA LYS A 171 23.72 12.59 4.41
C LYS A 171 24.79 13.07 3.41
N ASP A 172 25.79 12.24 3.14
CA ASP A 172 26.85 12.57 2.18
C ASP A 172 26.31 12.65 0.74
N LEU A 173 25.28 11.85 0.43
CA LEU A 173 24.55 11.91 -0.83
C LEU A 173 23.54 13.08 -0.88
N GLY A 174 23.29 13.78 0.24
CA GLY A 174 22.30 14.85 0.32
C GLY A 174 20.86 14.36 0.32
N ILE A 175 20.61 13.10 0.72
CA ILE A 175 19.32 12.43 0.74
C ILE A 175 18.81 12.34 2.19
N GLU A 176 17.55 12.73 2.43
CA GLU A 176 16.96 12.73 3.80
C GLU A 176 16.51 11.34 4.27
N ALA A 177 16.13 10.45 3.34
CA ALA A 177 15.64 9.11 3.65
C ALA A 177 15.93 8.17 2.47
N SER A 178 16.10 6.88 2.75
CA SER A 178 16.24 5.87 1.69
C SER A 178 14.97 5.78 0.82
N GLY A 179 15.11 5.33 -0.42
CA GLY A 179 13.97 5.11 -1.31
C GLY A 179 13.00 4.07 -0.75
N LEU A 180 13.52 3.06 -0.04
CA LEU A 180 12.67 2.05 0.63
C LEU A 180 11.89 2.64 1.80
N ASP A 181 12.44 3.58 2.57
CA ASP A 181 11.71 4.28 3.63
C ASP A 181 10.58 5.14 3.05
N VAL A 182 10.85 5.82 1.93
CA VAL A 182 9.82 6.59 1.22
C VAL A 182 8.75 5.67 0.68
N LEU A 183 9.12 4.56 0.06
CA LEU A 183 8.18 3.55 -0.45
C LEU A 183 7.30 2.99 0.67
N ALA A 184 7.88 2.66 1.83
CA ALA A 184 7.12 2.16 2.98
C ALA A 184 6.06 3.17 3.43
N ARG A 185 6.43 4.45 3.57
CA ARG A 185 5.48 5.52 3.95
C ARG A 185 4.36 5.70 2.92
N VAL A 186 4.70 5.68 1.63
CA VAL A 186 3.69 5.79 0.55
C VAL A 186 2.78 4.57 0.54
N ALA A 187 3.32 3.35 0.75
CA ALA A 187 2.52 2.13 0.83
C ALA A 187 1.52 2.17 2.01
N TYR A 188 1.96 2.58 3.20
CA TYR A 188 1.07 2.78 4.35
C TYR A 188 -0.05 3.77 4.05
N SER A 189 0.30 4.94 3.50
CA SER A 189 -0.69 5.96 3.11
C SER A 189 -1.66 5.44 2.04
N THR A 190 -1.15 4.76 1.02
CA THR A 190 -1.95 4.20 -0.10
C THR A 190 -2.95 3.15 0.38
N LEU A 191 -2.55 2.34 1.36
CA LEU A 191 -3.39 1.30 1.97
C LEU A 191 -4.30 1.85 3.08
N GLY A 192 -4.17 3.13 3.45
CA GLY A 192 -4.91 3.72 4.57
C GLY A 192 -4.53 3.08 5.90
N LEU A 193 -3.25 2.77 6.09
CA LEU A 193 -2.72 2.16 7.31
C LEU A 193 -1.97 3.19 8.16
N GLN A 194 -1.93 2.93 9.45
CA GLN A 194 -1.15 3.67 10.44
C GLN A 194 -0.62 2.72 11.51
N SER A 195 0.32 3.17 12.32
CA SER A 195 0.93 2.37 13.37
C SER A 195 0.72 2.99 14.74
N TYR A 196 0.48 2.15 15.74
CA TYR A 196 0.61 2.51 17.13
C TYR A 196 1.62 1.60 17.82
N PHE A 197 2.10 1.98 18.98
CA PHE A 197 3.11 1.26 19.74
C PHE A 197 2.55 0.72 21.05
N THR A 198 3.06 -0.43 21.46
CA THR A 198 3.00 -0.88 22.84
C THR A 198 4.42 -0.91 23.41
N ALA A 199 4.62 -0.35 24.59
CA ALA A 199 5.91 -0.33 25.26
C ALA A 199 5.75 -0.88 26.68
N GLY A 200 6.41 -2.00 26.94
CA GLY A 200 6.46 -2.66 28.24
C GLY A 200 7.91 -3.02 28.61
N GLU A 201 8.11 -3.51 29.83
CA GLU A 201 9.45 -3.92 30.31
C GLU A 201 10.04 -5.08 29.48
N MET A 202 9.18 -5.94 28.92
CA MET A 202 9.59 -7.14 28.19
C MET A 202 9.70 -6.93 26.69
N GLU A 203 8.89 -6.03 26.11
CA GLU A 203 8.77 -5.87 24.66
C GLU A 203 8.31 -4.46 24.32
N VAL A 204 8.89 -3.92 23.25
CA VAL A 204 8.39 -2.74 22.53
C VAL A 204 8.02 -3.18 21.14
N LYS A 205 6.78 -2.88 20.70
CA LYS A 205 6.27 -3.37 19.42
C LYS A 205 5.39 -2.34 18.72
N ALA A 206 5.58 -2.22 17.41
CA ALA A 206 4.68 -1.51 16.50
C ALA A 206 3.57 -2.44 16.01
N TRP A 207 2.35 -1.91 15.94
CA TRP A 207 1.16 -2.60 15.47
C TRP A 207 0.52 -1.80 14.35
N THR A 208 0.21 -2.46 13.24
CA THR A 208 -0.41 -1.83 12.09
C THR A 208 -1.93 -1.96 12.17
N ILE A 209 -2.63 -0.84 11.99
CA ILE A 209 -4.09 -0.75 11.99
C ILE A 209 -4.58 0.13 10.83
N PRO A 210 -5.83 -0.02 10.38
CA PRO A 210 -6.44 0.95 9.46
C PRO A 210 -6.57 2.33 10.09
N VAL A 211 -6.40 3.38 9.30
CA VAL A 211 -6.72 4.76 9.70
C VAL A 211 -8.18 4.84 10.10
N GLY A 212 -8.46 5.50 11.22
CA GLY A 212 -9.81 5.60 11.79
C GLY A 212 -10.20 4.43 12.69
N ALA A 213 -9.31 3.46 12.92
CA ALA A 213 -9.56 2.37 13.86
C ALA A 213 -9.74 2.90 15.30
N LYS A 214 -10.74 2.37 15.99
CA LYS A 214 -10.98 2.70 17.40
C LYS A 214 -10.11 1.86 18.34
N ALA A 215 -9.90 2.32 19.56
CA ALA A 215 -9.06 1.66 20.58
C ALA A 215 -9.39 0.18 20.81
N PRO A 216 -10.67 -0.30 20.86
CA PRO A 216 -10.95 -1.72 20.94
C PRO A 216 -10.47 -2.52 19.73
N GLN A 217 -10.63 -1.97 18.53
CA GLN A 217 -10.15 -2.61 17.28
C GLN A 217 -8.62 -2.71 17.26
N ALA A 218 -7.93 -1.65 17.70
CA ALA A 218 -6.48 -1.67 17.87
C ALA A 218 -6.05 -2.75 18.88
N ALA A 219 -6.71 -2.86 20.02
CA ALA A 219 -6.46 -3.92 21.00
C ALA A 219 -6.69 -5.32 20.40
N GLY A 220 -7.66 -5.45 19.50
CA GLY A 220 -8.00 -6.69 18.79
C GLY A 220 -6.89 -7.22 17.88
N VAL A 221 -6.06 -6.31 17.33
CA VAL A 221 -4.89 -6.70 16.51
C VAL A 221 -3.85 -7.44 17.35
N ILE A 222 -3.75 -7.15 18.65
CA ILE A 222 -2.88 -7.88 19.59
C ILE A 222 -3.47 -9.25 19.88
N HIS A 223 -4.73 -9.28 20.32
CA HIS A 223 -5.47 -10.50 20.59
C HIS A 223 -6.98 -10.21 20.65
N SER A 224 -7.80 -11.13 20.12
CA SER A 224 -9.27 -10.99 20.10
C SER A 224 -9.90 -10.81 21.49
N ASP A 225 -9.28 -11.36 22.53
CA ASP A 225 -9.74 -11.18 23.91
C ASP A 225 -9.56 -9.75 24.39
N PHE A 226 -8.54 -9.05 23.93
CA PHE A 226 -8.31 -7.64 24.29
C PHE A 226 -9.41 -6.74 23.71
N GLU A 227 -9.90 -7.04 22.51
CA GLU A 227 -11.04 -6.34 21.93
C GLU A 227 -12.33 -6.60 22.71
N ARG A 228 -12.64 -7.88 22.97
CA ARG A 228 -13.87 -8.29 23.68
C ARG A 228 -13.91 -7.76 25.11
N GLY A 229 -12.78 -7.85 25.80
CA GLY A 229 -12.64 -7.42 27.18
C GLY A 229 -12.22 -5.97 27.38
N PHE A 230 -12.15 -5.16 26.31
CA PHE A 230 -11.65 -3.79 26.37
C PHE A 230 -12.39 -2.93 27.40
N ILE A 231 -11.61 -2.30 28.32
CA ILE A 231 -12.12 -1.37 29.32
C ILE A 231 -11.73 0.07 28.95
N LYS A 232 -10.43 0.32 28.78
CA LYS A 232 -9.83 1.61 28.44
C LYS A 232 -8.42 1.43 27.93
N ALA A 233 -7.85 2.48 27.34
CA ALA A 233 -6.45 2.58 27.00
C ALA A 233 -5.79 3.76 27.72
N GLU A 234 -4.57 3.60 28.16
CA GLU A 234 -3.67 4.66 28.57
C GLU A 234 -2.85 5.04 27.36
N VAL A 235 -2.91 6.29 26.92
CA VAL A 235 -2.35 6.75 25.64
C VAL A 235 -1.45 7.95 25.85
N ALA A 236 -0.25 7.91 25.27
CA ALA A 236 0.64 9.07 25.13
C ALA A 236 1.05 9.18 23.66
N SER A 237 1.32 10.40 23.16
CA SER A 237 1.93 10.56 21.85
C SER A 237 3.37 10.03 21.86
N TYR A 238 3.87 9.59 20.71
CA TYR A 238 5.26 9.14 20.58
C TYR A 238 6.26 10.21 21.05
N ASP A 239 6.05 11.45 20.63
CA ASP A 239 6.95 12.56 20.97
C ASP A 239 6.99 12.83 22.47
N ASP A 240 5.81 12.87 23.14
CA ASP A 240 5.75 13.02 24.60
C ASP A 240 6.41 11.83 25.30
N TYR A 241 6.17 10.61 24.81
CA TYR A 241 6.71 9.39 25.40
C TYR A 241 8.24 9.36 25.38
N VAL A 242 8.85 9.68 24.23
CA VAL A 242 10.30 9.73 24.07
C VAL A 242 10.92 10.89 24.84
N THR A 243 10.35 12.09 24.72
CA THR A 243 10.89 13.30 25.36
C THR A 243 10.83 13.24 26.89
N LEU A 244 9.78 12.64 27.45
CA LEU A 244 9.57 12.57 28.90
C LEU A 244 10.12 11.27 29.53
N GLY A 245 10.75 10.41 28.75
CA GLY A 245 11.41 9.20 29.23
C GLY A 245 10.44 8.07 29.61
N GLY A 246 9.33 7.95 28.89
CA GLY A 246 8.40 6.83 29.00
C GLY A 246 7.11 7.14 29.78
N GLU A 247 6.33 6.07 30.07
CA GLU A 247 5.00 6.17 30.68
C GLU A 247 4.99 6.95 32.00
N ALA A 248 5.97 6.71 32.87
CA ALA A 248 6.08 7.39 34.17
C ALA A 248 6.28 8.91 34.01
N GLY A 249 7.12 9.33 33.06
CA GLY A 249 7.33 10.73 32.74
C GLY A 249 6.09 11.38 32.14
N CYS A 250 5.41 10.72 31.24
CA CYS A 250 4.14 11.18 30.66
C CYS A 250 3.07 11.35 31.72
N LYS A 251 2.98 10.41 32.67
CA LYS A 251 2.05 10.49 33.82
C LYS A 251 2.35 11.66 34.74
N ALA A 252 3.63 11.87 35.10
CA ALA A 252 4.05 12.98 35.92
C ALA A 252 3.79 14.34 35.26
N ALA A 253 3.94 14.43 33.95
CA ALA A 253 3.70 15.65 33.17
C ALA A 253 2.21 15.85 32.79
N GLY A 254 1.31 14.92 33.17
CA GLY A 254 -0.11 14.99 32.78
C GLY A 254 -0.39 14.76 31.31
N LYS A 255 0.53 14.07 30.61
CA LYS A 255 0.45 13.76 29.18
C LYS A 255 -0.08 12.35 28.88
N LEU A 256 -0.28 11.52 29.92
CA LEU A 256 -0.88 10.21 29.78
C LEU A 256 -2.42 10.35 29.84
N ARG A 257 -3.07 10.16 28.69
CA ARG A 257 -4.53 10.26 28.53
C ARG A 257 -5.19 8.93 28.86
N MET A 258 -6.42 8.99 29.35
CA MET A 258 -7.24 7.80 29.61
C MET A 258 -8.37 7.79 28.59
N GLU A 259 -8.29 6.89 27.62
CA GLU A 259 -9.19 6.86 26.47
C GLU A 259 -10.17 5.67 26.55
N GLY A 260 -11.41 5.92 26.12
CA GLY A 260 -12.48 4.92 26.10
C GLY A 260 -12.64 4.23 24.75
N LYS A 261 -13.78 3.51 24.62
CA LYS A 261 -14.09 2.69 23.44
C LYS A 261 -14.25 3.47 22.12
N ASP A 262 -14.58 4.75 22.20
CA ASP A 262 -14.81 5.60 21.03
C ASP A 262 -13.57 6.37 20.58
N TYR A 263 -12.46 6.23 21.29
CA TYR A 263 -11.21 6.85 20.91
C TYR A 263 -10.73 6.31 19.56
N VAL A 264 -10.50 7.22 18.61
CA VAL A 264 -9.87 6.92 17.32
C VAL A 264 -8.37 7.03 17.50
N VAL A 265 -7.67 5.94 17.27
CA VAL A 265 -6.22 5.87 17.45
C VAL A 265 -5.52 6.78 16.42
N GLU A 266 -4.54 7.52 16.88
CA GLU A 266 -3.68 8.38 16.06
C GLU A 266 -2.38 7.67 15.71
N ASP A 267 -1.78 8.00 14.56
CA ASP A 267 -0.48 7.44 14.16
C ASP A 267 0.60 7.85 15.18
N GLY A 268 1.37 6.87 15.62
CA GLY A 268 2.42 7.07 16.62
C GLY A 268 1.94 7.08 18.10
N ASP A 269 0.67 6.81 18.38
CA ASP A 269 0.21 6.63 19.75
C ASP A 269 0.98 5.50 20.46
N VAL A 270 1.45 5.74 21.69
CA VAL A 270 1.96 4.69 22.59
C VAL A 270 0.86 4.31 23.55
N MET A 271 0.39 3.05 23.46
CA MET A 271 -0.84 2.60 24.10
C MET A 271 -0.60 1.46 25.08
N HIS A 272 -1.30 1.53 26.21
CA HIS A 272 -1.37 0.45 27.18
C HIS A 272 -2.84 0.09 27.43
N PHE A 273 -3.27 -1.09 26.98
CA PHE A 273 -4.65 -1.53 27.07
C PHE A 273 -4.97 -2.15 28.43
N ARG A 274 -6.12 -1.76 28.99
CA ARG A 274 -6.73 -2.37 30.17
C ARG A 274 -7.97 -3.15 29.72
N PHE A 275 -7.98 -4.42 29.97
CA PHE A 275 -9.05 -5.34 29.56
C PHE A 275 -9.35 -6.33 30.67
N ASN A 276 -10.52 -6.95 30.62
CA ASN A 276 -10.94 -8.02 31.51
C ASN A 276 -11.56 -9.15 30.67
N VAL A 277 -11.04 -10.36 30.82
CA VAL A 277 -11.48 -11.58 30.09
C VAL A 277 -12.15 -12.52 31.06
#